data_9a0844428b7cf476b98373a59e88b9de
#
_entry.id   9a0844428b7cf476b98373a59e88b9de
#
_cell.length_a   1.000
_cell.length_b   1.000
_cell.length_c   1.000
_cell.angle_alpha   90.00
_cell.angle_beta   90.00
_cell.angle_gamma   90.00
#
_symmetry.space_group_name_H-M   'P 1'
#
loop_
_entity.id
_entity.type
_entity.pdbx_description
1 polymer ?
#
loop_
_entity_poly.entity_id
_entity_poly.type
_entity_poly.pdbx_seq_one_letter_code
_entity_poly.pdbx_strand_id
1 'polypeptide(L)' 'MELEQIVWSLNGIHATMRVMQTYDEFSDDMQNLFWIIMKELERDIEALSNLNEPK' A
#
# COMPACT_ATOMS: atom_id res chain seq x y z
N MET A 1 15.48 0.27 -1.05
CA MET A 1 14.37 0.03 -2.00
C MET A 1 14.45 1.06 -3.12
N GLU A 2 14.41 0.60 -4.35
CA GLU A 2 14.48 1.48 -5.51
C GLU A 2 13.12 2.12 -5.81
N LEU A 3 13.16 3.29 -6.43
CA LEU A 3 11.95 4.03 -6.77
C LEU A 3 10.98 3.18 -7.59
N GLU A 4 11.49 2.44 -8.55
CA GLU A 4 10.66 1.60 -9.41
C GLU A 4 9.90 0.54 -8.60
N GLN A 5 10.56 -0.06 -7.62
CA GLN A 5 9.93 -1.04 -6.74
C GLN A 5 8.84 -0.40 -5.89
N ILE A 6 9.08 0.84 -5.45
CA ILE A 6 8.09 1.58 -4.66
C ILE A 6 6.85 1.86 -5.51
N VAL A 7 7.04 2.30 -6.75
CA VAL A 7 5.94 2.56 -7.67
C VAL A 7 5.12 1.29 -7.92
N TRP A 8 5.79 0.17 -8.11
CA TRP A 8 5.12 -1.12 -8.29
C TRP A 8 4.27 -1.49 -7.09
N SER A 9 4.85 -1.32 -5.90
CA SER A 9 4.15 -1.61 -4.65
C SER A 9 2.91 -0.73 -4.50
N LEU A 10 3.06 0.57 -4.77
CA LEU A 10 1.94 1.52 -4.67
C LEU A 10 0.84 1.19 -5.67
N ASN A 11 1.20 0.78 -6.87
CA ASN A 11 0.21 0.35 -7.87
C ASN A 11 -0.56 -0.88 -7.41
N GLY A 12 0.13 -1.85 -6.79
CA GLY A 12 -0.51 -3.03 -6.23
C GLY A 12 -1.46 -2.68 -5.10
N ILE A 13 -1.04 -1.78 -4.21
CA ILE A 13 -1.88 -1.29 -3.12
C ILE A 13 -3.13 -0.63 -3.67
N HIS A 14 -2.98 0.25 -4.65
CA HIS A 14 -4.09 0.95 -5.27
C HIS A 14 -5.07 -0.03 -5.93
N ALA A 15 -4.56 -1.01 -6.67
CA ALA A 15 -5.38 -2.02 -7.32
C ALA A 15 -6.17 -2.84 -6.29
N THR A 16 -5.51 -3.22 -5.19
CA THR A 16 -6.17 -3.99 -4.13
C THR A 16 -7.28 -3.16 -3.47
N MET A 17 -7.03 -1.90 -3.21
CA MET A 17 -8.03 -1.02 -2.62
C MET A 17 -9.25 -0.85 -3.54
N ARG A 18 -9.02 -0.76 -4.85
CA ARG A 18 -10.12 -0.67 -5.81
C ARG A 18 -10.97 -1.93 -5.80
N VAL A 19 -10.34 -3.10 -5.75
CA VAL A 19 -11.08 -4.37 -5.66
C VAL A 19 -11.89 -4.41 -4.38
N MET A 20 -11.31 -3.99 -3.26
CA MET A 20 -12.01 -3.97 -1.97
C MET A 20 -13.24 -3.06 -1.99
N GLN A 21 -13.16 -1.95 -2.72
CA GLN A 21 -14.28 -1.01 -2.82
C GLN A 21 -15.47 -1.57 -3.59
N THR A 22 -15.26 -2.63 -4.36
CA THR A 22 -16.36 -3.25 -5.12
C THR A 22 -17.20 -4.21 -4.27
N TYR A 23 -16.77 -4.51 -3.06
CA TYR A 23 -17.50 -5.40 -2.15
C TYR A 23 -18.37 -4.59 -1.21
N ASP A 24 -19.61 -5.01 -1.06
CA ASP A 24 -20.57 -4.33 -0.18
C ASP A 24 -20.39 -4.71 1.28
N GLU A 25 -19.80 -5.87 1.54
CA GLU A 25 -19.61 -6.35 2.90
C GLU A 25 -18.16 -6.18 3.34
N PHE A 26 -17.99 -5.71 4.57
CA PHE A 26 -16.69 -5.54 5.18
C PHE A 26 -16.48 -6.63 6.22
N SER A 27 -16.03 -7.80 5.76
CA SER A 27 -15.80 -8.96 6.60
C SER A 27 -14.51 -8.81 7.42
N ASP A 28 -14.31 -9.74 8.37
CA ASP A 28 -13.08 -9.79 9.15
C ASP A 28 -11.85 -9.99 8.26
N ASP A 29 -12.00 -10.81 7.22
CA ASP A 29 -10.91 -11.02 6.27
C ASP A 29 -10.57 -9.73 5.53
N MET A 30 -11.57 -8.95 5.15
CA MET A 30 -11.37 -7.66 4.51
C MET A 30 -10.63 -6.69 5.44
N GLN A 31 -11.00 -6.69 6.72
CA GLN A 31 -10.33 -5.85 7.71
C GLN A 31 -8.85 -6.23 7.83
N ASN A 32 -8.56 -7.53 7.86
CA ASN A 32 -7.18 -8.01 7.93
C ASN A 32 -6.38 -7.60 6.69
N LEU A 33 -6.96 -7.75 5.50
CA LEU A 33 -6.33 -7.33 4.26
C LEU A 33 -6.07 -5.82 4.25
N PHE A 34 -7.06 -5.05 4.70
CA PHE A 34 -6.94 -3.60 4.76
C PHE A 34 -5.78 -3.19 5.67
N TRP A 35 -5.66 -3.85 6.82
CA TRP A 35 -4.59 -3.58 7.77
C TRP A 35 -3.22 -3.88 7.15
N ILE A 36 -3.09 -5.01 6.46
CA ILE A 36 -1.84 -5.39 5.79
C ILE A 36 -1.47 -4.35 4.73
N ILE A 37 -2.46 -3.92 3.94
CA ILE A 37 -2.26 -2.91 2.90
C ILE A 37 -1.81 -1.58 3.50
N MET A 38 -2.40 -1.19 4.61
CA MET A 38 -2.00 0.04 5.30
C MET A 38 -0.56 -0.03 5.77
N LYS A 39 -0.12 -1.19 6.26
CA LYS A 39 1.27 -1.39 6.67
C LYS A 39 2.22 -1.28 5.48
N GLU A 40 1.85 -1.87 4.34
CA GLU A 40 2.65 -1.77 3.13
C GLU A 40 2.72 -0.33 2.63
N LEU A 41 1.62 0.39 2.72
CA LEU A 41 1.58 1.80 2.31
C LEU A 41 2.51 2.64 3.19
N GLU A 42 2.46 2.46 4.51
CA GLU A 42 3.34 3.15 5.43
C GLU A 42 4.81 2.89 5.10
N ARG A 43 5.14 1.64 4.80
CA ARG A 43 6.49 1.25 4.44
C ARG A 43 6.95 1.95 3.16
N ASP A 44 6.06 2.02 2.17
CA ASP A 44 6.38 2.67 0.90
C ASP A 44 6.57 4.18 1.07
N ILE A 45 5.74 4.80 1.90
CA ILE A 45 5.88 6.22 2.21
C ILE A 45 7.21 6.50 2.90
N GLU A 46 7.59 5.66 3.85
CA GLU A 46 8.87 5.78 4.52
C GLU A 46 10.04 5.62 3.55
N ALA A 47 9.95 4.64 2.65
CA ALA A 47 10.96 4.43 1.63
C ALA A 47 11.11 5.62 0.70
N LEU A 48 9.99 6.23 0.30
CA LEU A 48 10.00 7.43 -0.53
C LEU A 48 10.65 8.60 0.21
N SER A 49 10.32 8.75 1.49
CA SER A 49 10.91 9.79 2.33
C SER A 49 12.42 9.66 2.40
N ASN A 50 12.90 8.43 2.57
CA ASN A 50 14.34 8.17 2.63
C ASN A 50 15.05 8.50 1.30
N LEU A 51 14.38 8.26 0.18
CA LEU A 51 14.95 8.60 -1.13
C LEU A 51 15.07 10.10 -1.34
N ASN A 52 14.16 10.87 -0.74
CA ASN A 52 14.13 12.33 -0.89
C ASN A 52 14.98 13.06 0.14
N GLU A 53 15.51 12.37 1.15
CA GLU A 53 16.34 13.00 2.16
C GLU A 53 17.67 13.43 1.56
N PRO A 54 18.06 14.69 1.78
CA PRO A 54 19.40 15.13 1.38
C PRO A 54 20.44 14.47 2.29
N LYS A 55 21.49 14.01 1.68
CA LYS A 55 22.59 13.40 2.43
C LYS A 55 23.59 14.44 2.89
#